data_98cf0194e75dc78ed0efd13b883f3e3b
#
_entry.id   98cf0194e75dc78ed0efd13b883f3e3b
#
_cell.length_a   1.000
_cell.length_b   1.000
_cell.length_c   1.000
_cell.angle_alpha   90.00
_cell.angle_beta   90.00
_cell.angle_gamma   90.00
#
_symmetry.space_group_name_H-M   'P 1'
#
loop_
_entity.id
_entity.type
_entity.pdbx_description
1 polymer ?
#
loop_
_entity_poly.entity_id
_entity_poly.type
_entity_poly.pdbx_seq_one_letter_code
_entity_poly.pdbx_strand_id
1 'polypeptide(L)'
;MDMAEIGANIRSCRTEKDMTMEELGKAIGNSQSAVADYEKGRVDIPASSLIKIAEVLEVHPAKLFGMQTADEQFKPDATLRIFSAEDRRTIAGILVMNGYTTRHIKVAREGKKSSWYCIQAMLEESNLGSQ
;
A
#
# COMPACT_ATOMS: atom_id res chain seq x y z
N MET A 1 4.87 -20.13 -0.26
CA MET A 1 3.53 -19.52 -0.52
C MET A 1 2.79 -20.37 -1.54
N ASP A 2 1.54 -20.69 -1.28
CA ASP A 2 0.72 -21.48 -2.19
C ASP A 2 -0.39 -20.63 -2.85
N MET A 3 -1.09 -21.23 -3.80
CA MET A 3 -2.16 -20.53 -4.53
C MET A 3 -3.33 -20.15 -3.63
N ALA A 4 -3.58 -20.90 -2.56
CA ALA A 4 -4.65 -20.57 -1.62
C ALA A 4 -4.35 -19.28 -0.85
N GLU A 5 -3.10 -19.04 -0.50
CA GLU A 5 -2.68 -17.79 0.17
C GLU A 5 -2.82 -16.59 -0.78
N ILE A 6 -2.39 -16.76 -2.03
CA ILE A 6 -2.53 -15.71 -3.05
C ILE A 6 -4.02 -15.43 -3.27
N GLY A 7 -4.84 -16.47 -3.38
CA GLY A 7 -6.28 -16.33 -3.54
C GLY A 7 -6.94 -15.60 -2.38
N ALA A 8 -6.55 -15.91 -1.14
CA ALA A 8 -7.05 -15.23 0.05
C ALA A 8 -6.68 -13.73 0.02
N ASN A 9 -5.48 -13.40 -0.42
CA ASN A 9 -5.03 -12.02 -0.54
C ASN A 9 -5.84 -11.26 -1.60
N ILE A 10 -6.13 -11.91 -2.73
CA ILE A 10 -7.00 -11.34 -3.78
C ILE A 10 -8.38 -11.03 -3.21
N ARG A 11 -8.96 -11.98 -2.49
CA ARG A 11 -10.28 -11.81 -1.87
C ARG A 11 -10.28 -10.64 -0.89
N SER A 12 -9.27 -10.53 -0.03
CA SER A 12 -9.14 -9.45 0.93
C SER A 12 -9.08 -8.09 0.24
N CYS A 13 -8.23 -7.96 -0.78
CA CYS A 13 -8.11 -6.71 -1.55
C CYS A 13 -9.41 -6.36 -2.27
N ARG A 14 -10.09 -7.38 -2.82
CA ARG A 14 -11.36 -7.19 -3.51
C ARG A 14 -12.44 -6.69 -2.56
N THR A 15 -12.58 -7.31 -1.39
CA THR A 15 -13.60 -6.93 -0.40
C THR A 15 -13.30 -5.56 0.22
N GLU A 16 -12.05 -5.22 0.43
CA GLU A 16 -11.65 -3.88 0.88
C GLU A 16 -12.08 -2.79 -0.10
N LYS A 17 -12.15 -3.13 -1.39
CA LYS A 17 -12.56 -2.21 -2.45
C LYS A 17 -14.06 -2.27 -2.75
N ASP A 18 -14.82 -3.05 -1.98
CA ASP A 18 -16.27 -3.25 -2.16
C ASP A 18 -16.63 -3.76 -3.56
N MET A 19 -15.77 -4.61 -4.14
CA MET A 19 -15.94 -5.17 -5.46
C MET A 19 -16.42 -6.61 -5.38
N THR A 20 -17.39 -6.98 -6.25
CA THR A 20 -17.86 -8.37 -6.34
C THR A 20 -16.94 -9.20 -7.22
N MET A 21 -17.02 -10.54 -7.10
CA MET A 21 -16.29 -11.45 -7.97
C MET A 21 -16.66 -11.25 -9.44
N GLU A 22 -17.93 -10.98 -9.72
CA GLU A 22 -18.41 -10.70 -11.08
C GLU A 22 -17.77 -9.43 -11.64
N GLU A 23 -17.74 -8.37 -10.84
CA GLU A 23 -17.11 -7.10 -11.25
C GLU A 23 -15.63 -7.26 -11.52
N LEU A 24 -14.91 -7.98 -10.64
CA LEU A 24 -13.49 -8.26 -10.86
C LEU A 24 -13.28 -9.10 -12.11
N GLY A 25 -14.10 -10.12 -12.31
CA GLY A 25 -14.03 -10.97 -13.50
C GLY A 25 -14.18 -10.15 -14.78
N LYS A 26 -15.19 -9.30 -14.86
CA LYS A 26 -15.40 -8.42 -16.02
C LYS A 26 -14.21 -7.50 -16.25
N ALA A 27 -13.66 -6.93 -15.20
CA ALA A 27 -12.54 -5.99 -15.30
C ALA A 27 -11.27 -6.64 -15.84
N ILE A 28 -11.03 -7.91 -15.52
CA ILE A 28 -9.83 -8.63 -15.98
C ILE A 28 -10.10 -9.50 -17.22
N GLY A 29 -11.32 -9.48 -17.74
CA GLY A 29 -11.69 -10.27 -18.92
C GLY A 29 -11.93 -11.74 -18.66
N ASN A 30 -12.33 -12.10 -17.44
CA ASN A 30 -12.60 -13.48 -17.02
C ASN A 30 -14.02 -13.61 -16.46
N SER A 31 -14.45 -14.86 -16.23
CA SER A 31 -15.75 -15.15 -15.62
C SER A 31 -15.69 -15.04 -14.10
N GLN A 32 -16.86 -14.90 -13.49
CA GLN A 32 -16.99 -14.96 -12.03
C GLN A 32 -16.47 -16.29 -11.47
N SER A 33 -16.73 -17.39 -12.18
CA SER A 33 -16.25 -18.72 -11.79
C SER A 33 -14.73 -18.79 -11.76
N ALA A 34 -14.05 -18.16 -12.73
CA ALA A 34 -12.60 -18.11 -12.75
C ALA A 34 -12.05 -17.36 -11.54
N VAL A 35 -12.66 -16.22 -11.19
CA VAL A 35 -12.28 -15.45 -9.99
C VAL A 35 -12.49 -16.29 -8.73
N ALA A 36 -13.62 -17.00 -8.64
CA ALA A 36 -13.90 -17.87 -7.49
C ALA A 36 -12.82 -18.96 -7.36
N ASP A 37 -12.40 -19.56 -8.46
CA ASP A 37 -11.35 -20.57 -8.46
C ASP A 37 -9.99 -19.98 -8.04
N TYR A 38 -9.69 -18.78 -8.50
CA TYR A 38 -8.47 -18.06 -8.08
C TYR A 38 -8.47 -17.79 -6.58
N GLU A 39 -9.58 -17.28 -6.04
CA GLU A 39 -9.69 -16.94 -4.62
C GLU A 39 -9.62 -18.17 -3.71
N LYS A 40 -10.07 -19.33 -4.20
CA LYS A 40 -10.02 -20.59 -3.46
C LYS A 40 -8.72 -21.37 -3.66
N GLY A 41 -7.85 -20.90 -4.55
CA GLY A 41 -6.57 -21.57 -4.82
C GLY A 41 -6.71 -22.90 -5.56
N ARG A 42 -7.81 -23.09 -6.30
CA ARG A 42 -8.08 -24.34 -7.04
C ARG A 42 -7.28 -24.47 -8.31
N VAL A 43 -6.86 -23.36 -8.90
CA VAL A 43 -6.12 -23.31 -10.16
C VAL A 43 -4.94 -22.36 -10.04
N ASP A 44 -3.94 -22.58 -10.88
CA ASP A 44 -2.81 -21.65 -10.98
C ASP A 44 -3.27 -20.38 -11.68
N ILE A 45 -2.82 -19.24 -11.16
CA ILE A 45 -3.16 -17.94 -11.72
C ILE A 45 -2.02 -17.52 -12.65
N PRO A 46 -2.30 -17.28 -13.95
CA PRO A 46 -1.27 -16.78 -14.85
C PRO A 46 -0.72 -15.42 -14.38
N ALA A 47 0.57 -15.20 -14.61
CA ALA A 47 1.21 -13.93 -14.22
C ALA A 47 0.49 -12.72 -14.82
N SER A 48 0.05 -12.81 -16.07
CA SER A 48 -0.69 -11.74 -16.74
C SER A 48 -2.00 -11.42 -16.01
N SER A 49 -2.69 -12.45 -15.50
CA SER A 49 -3.93 -12.26 -14.72
C SER A 49 -3.64 -11.62 -13.36
N LEU A 50 -2.56 -12.02 -12.71
CA LEU A 50 -2.14 -11.40 -11.43
C LEU A 50 -1.85 -9.92 -11.59
N ILE A 51 -1.17 -9.54 -12.66
CA ILE A 51 -0.87 -8.14 -12.97
C ILE A 51 -2.17 -7.36 -13.19
N LYS A 52 -3.10 -7.90 -13.97
CA LYS A 52 -4.40 -7.25 -14.22
C LYS A 52 -5.21 -7.10 -12.94
N ILE A 53 -5.23 -8.13 -12.10
CA ILE A 53 -5.93 -8.09 -10.81
C ILE A 53 -5.35 -6.98 -9.94
N ALA A 54 -4.03 -6.89 -9.84
CA ALA A 54 -3.36 -5.85 -9.07
C ALA A 54 -3.70 -4.45 -9.58
N GLU A 55 -3.72 -4.26 -10.89
CA GLU A 55 -4.10 -2.98 -11.52
C GLU A 55 -5.54 -2.59 -11.20
N VAL A 56 -6.48 -3.54 -11.35
CA VAL A 56 -7.90 -3.30 -11.09
C VAL A 56 -8.15 -3.00 -9.62
N LEU A 57 -7.48 -3.72 -8.72
CA LEU A 57 -7.60 -3.53 -7.28
C LEU A 57 -6.77 -2.35 -6.76
N GLU A 58 -5.98 -1.72 -7.64
CA GLU A 58 -5.13 -0.58 -7.30
C GLU A 58 -4.15 -0.91 -6.17
N VAL A 59 -3.57 -2.10 -6.22
CA VAL A 59 -2.56 -2.54 -5.26
C VAL A 59 -1.29 -2.95 -5.99
N HIS A 60 -0.16 -2.89 -5.29
CA HIS A 60 1.09 -3.40 -5.83
C HIS A 60 1.00 -4.92 -5.92
N PRO A 61 1.49 -5.56 -7.02
CA PRO A 61 1.44 -7.02 -7.15
C PRO A 61 2.06 -7.78 -5.96
N ALA A 62 3.08 -7.22 -5.33
CA ALA A 62 3.71 -7.82 -4.14
C ALA A 62 2.71 -8.05 -3.00
N LYS A 63 1.69 -7.21 -2.88
CA LYS A 63 0.64 -7.37 -1.85
C LYS A 63 -0.13 -8.67 -2.04
N LEU A 64 -0.33 -9.09 -3.29
CA LEU A 64 -1.02 -10.35 -3.59
C LEU A 64 -0.20 -11.57 -3.13
N PHE A 65 1.11 -11.43 -3.04
CA PHE A 65 2.00 -12.46 -2.54
C PHE A 65 2.24 -12.37 -1.02
N GLY A 66 1.49 -11.49 -0.33
CA GLY A 66 1.66 -11.31 1.11
C GLY A 66 2.89 -10.52 1.51
N MET A 67 3.58 -9.90 0.55
CA MET A 67 4.74 -9.07 0.82
C MET A 67 4.30 -7.65 1.16
N GLN A 68 4.95 -7.04 2.15
CA GLN A 68 4.65 -5.65 2.49
C GLN A 68 5.30 -4.71 1.48
N THR A 69 4.54 -3.73 1.03
CA THR A 69 5.09 -2.67 0.18
C THR A 69 5.85 -1.66 1.05
N ALA A 70 6.66 -0.81 0.41
CA ALA A 70 7.40 0.22 1.13
C ALA A 70 6.49 1.13 1.96
N ASP A 71 5.29 1.45 1.44
CA ASP A 71 4.32 2.28 2.17
C ASP A 71 3.77 1.58 3.40
N GLU A 72 3.52 0.28 3.32
CA GLU A 72 3.02 -0.51 4.45
C GLU A 72 4.10 -0.73 5.52
N GLN A 73 5.35 -0.76 5.11
CA GLN A 73 6.47 -0.88 6.04
C GLN A 73 6.76 0.41 6.77
N PHE A 74 6.31 1.53 6.22
CA PHE A 74 6.52 2.83 6.83
C PHE A 74 5.51 3.05 7.96
N LYS A 75 6.01 2.95 9.19
CA LYS A 75 5.21 3.20 10.40
C LYS A 75 5.80 4.41 11.10
N PRO A 76 5.19 5.58 10.96
CA PRO A 76 5.79 6.80 11.52
C PRO A 76 5.81 6.79 13.04
N ASP A 77 6.94 7.17 13.62
CA ASP A 77 7.08 7.43 15.04
C ASP A 77 6.50 8.80 15.40
N ALA A 78 6.50 9.71 14.42
CA ALA A 78 5.96 11.06 14.60
C ALA A 78 5.40 11.59 13.30
N THR A 79 4.37 12.43 13.42
CA THR A 79 3.81 13.19 12.31
C THR A 79 3.82 14.67 12.69
N LEU A 80 4.54 15.48 11.92
CA LEU A 80 4.74 16.89 12.21
C LEU A 80 4.01 17.75 11.18
N ARG A 81 3.13 18.62 11.66
CA ARG A 81 2.42 19.55 10.78
C ARG A 81 3.24 20.84 10.68
N ILE A 82 3.74 21.12 9.50
CA ILE A 82 4.61 22.27 9.25
C ILE A 82 4.10 23.03 8.02
N PHE A 83 3.77 24.31 8.21
CA PHE A 83 3.15 25.12 7.16
C PHE A 83 4.11 25.51 6.03
N SER A 84 5.34 25.90 6.38
CA SER A 84 6.30 26.37 5.39
C SER A 84 6.99 25.21 4.67
N ALA A 85 7.03 25.26 3.33
CA ALA A 85 7.76 24.26 2.55
C ALA A 85 9.26 24.29 2.86
N GLU A 86 9.82 25.47 3.11
CA GLU A 86 11.23 25.63 3.48
C GLU A 86 11.53 24.95 4.84
N ASP A 87 10.67 25.20 5.83
CA ASP A 87 10.81 24.58 7.14
C ASP A 87 10.68 23.06 7.07
N ARG A 88 9.76 22.55 6.23
CA ARG A 88 9.63 21.11 6.04
C ARG A 88 10.90 20.50 5.50
N ARG A 89 11.54 21.14 4.51
CA ARG A 89 12.81 20.65 3.94
C ARG A 89 13.93 20.65 4.97
N THR A 90 14.03 21.73 5.74
CA THR A 90 15.04 21.86 6.80
C THR A 90 14.89 20.79 7.85
N ILE A 91 13.68 20.57 8.35
CA ILE A 91 13.41 19.57 9.37
C ILE A 91 13.59 18.15 8.82
N ALA A 92 13.13 17.89 7.61
CA ALA A 92 13.34 16.60 6.95
C ALA A 92 14.83 16.27 6.82
N GLY A 93 15.64 17.26 6.43
CA GLY A 93 17.10 17.09 6.33
C GLY A 93 17.73 16.75 7.68
N ILE A 94 17.33 17.43 8.74
CA ILE A 94 17.81 17.15 10.09
C ILE A 94 17.44 15.73 10.53
N LEU A 95 16.20 15.33 10.29
CA LEU A 95 15.73 13.99 10.64
C LEU A 95 16.51 12.90 9.89
N VAL A 96 16.70 13.08 8.59
CA VAL A 96 17.46 12.12 7.76
C VAL A 96 18.90 11.99 8.27
N MET A 97 19.54 13.10 8.64
CA MET A 97 20.90 13.08 9.20
C MET A 97 20.98 12.36 10.54
N ASN A 98 19.86 12.23 11.24
CA ASN A 98 19.78 11.54 12.52
C ASN A 98 19.17 10.13 12.43
N GLY A 99 19.15 9.56 11.23
CA GLY A 99 18.76 8.17 11.02
C GLY A 99 17.27 7.93 10.82
N TYR A 100 16.51 8.97 10.54
CA TYR A 100 15.09 8.82 10.25
C TYR A 100 14.84 8.76 8.75
N THR A 101 13.87 7.94 8.37
CA THR A 101 13.28 7.98 7.04
C THR A 101 12.09 8.93 7.11
N THR A 102 12.00 9.86 6.17
CA THR A 102 10.93 10.86 6.17
C THR A 102 10.02 10.70 4.96
N ARG A 103 8.76 11.09 5.14
CA ARG A 103 7.79 11.12 4.06
C ARG A 103 6.95 12.39 4.19
N HIS A 104 6.78 13.09 3.06
CA HIS A 104 5.92 14.29 3.03
C HIS A 104 4.52 13.86 2.64
N ILE A 105 3.53 14.24 3.43
CA ILE A 105 2.12 13.90 3.17
C ILE A 105 1.27 15.16 3.18
N LYS A 106 0.13 15.06 2.51
CA LYS A 106 -0.88 16.10 2.45
C LYS A 106 -2.16 15.53 3.05
N VAL A 107 -2.64 16.14 4.12
CA VAL A 107 -3.85 15.68 4.81
C VAL A 107 -4.99 16.64 4.53
N ALA A 108 -6.08 16.12 3.97
CA ALA A 108 -7.27 16.91 3.70
C ALA A 108 -7.89 17.40 5.01
N ARG A 109 -8.32 18.67 5.00
CA ARG A 109 -9.04 19.26 6.14
C ARG A 109 -10.53 19.11 5.90
N GLU A 110 -11.21 18.51 6.87
CA GLU A 110 -12.65 18.31 6.81
C GLU A 110 -13.39 19.65 6.67
N GLY A 111 -14.24 19.75 5.65
CA GLY A 111 -15.02 20.97 5.40
C GLY A 111 -14.23 22.18 4.89
N LYS A 112 -12.97 22.01 4.53
CA LYS A 112 -12.09 23.09 4.05
C LYS A 112 -11.48 22.74 2.71
N LYS A 113 -11.18 23.77 1.89
CA LYS A 113 -10.49 23.58 0.60
C LYS A 113 -9.00 23.41 0.76
N SER A 114 -8.43 23.93 1.86
CA SER A 114 -7.00 23.81 2.14
C SER A 114 -6.66 22.47 2.78
N SER A 115 -5.39 22.07 2.69
CA SER A 115 -4.89 20.83 3.30
C SER A 115 -3.76 21.14 4.28
N TRP A 116 -3.54 20.24 5.22
CA TRP A 116 -2.37 20.27 6.08
C TRP A 116 -1.20 19.60 5.37
N TYR A 117 -0.02 20.19 5.47
CA TYR A 117 1.21 19.58 4.99
C TYR A 117 1.99 19.07 6.19
N CYS A 118 2.35 17.79 6.16
CA CYS A 118 2.99 17.12 7.28
C CYS A 118 4.23 16.36 6.82
N ILE A 119 5.17 16.18 7.77
CA ILE A 119 6.29 15.27 7.61
C ILE A 119 6.05 14.11 8.57
N GLN A 120 6.10 12.89 8.05
CA GLN A 120 6.13 11.69 8.88
C GLN A 120 7.57 11.21 8.97
N ALA A 121 7.98 10.81 10.15
CA ALA A 121 9.33 10.34 10.41
C ALA A 121 9.30 8.96 11.06
N MET A 122 10.13 8.06 10.57
CA MET A 122 10.29 6.71 11.10
C MET A 122 11.76 6.46 11.35
N LEU A 123 12.12 6.07 12.57
CA LEU A 123 13.50 5.73 12.89
C LEU A 123 13.86 4.40 12.22
N GLU A 124 14.96 4.39 11.49
CA GLU A 124 15.42 3.19 10.82
C GLU A 124 16.00 2.19 11.83
N GLU A 125 15.52 0.95 11.80
CA GLU A 125 15.97 -0.09 12.73
C GLU A 125 17.47 -0.37 12.62
N SER A 126 18.05 -0.23 11.41
CA SER A 126 19.47 -0.41 11.19
C SER A 126 20.32 0.56 12.02
N ASN A 127 19.78 1.72 12.37
CA ASN A 127 20.47 2.71 13.20
C ASN A 127 20.36 2.41 14.69
N LEU A 128 19.36 1.61 15.10
CA LEU A 128 19.23 1.14 16.47
C LEU A 128 20.25 0.04 16.80
N GLY A 129 20.65 -0.74 15.80
CA GLY A 129 21.60 -1.83 15.97
C GLY A 129 23.07 -1.42 15.90
N SER A 130 23.38 -0.17 15.61
CA SER A 130 24.74 0.30 15.42
C SER A 130 25.43 0.84 16.69
N GLN A 131 24.81 0.61 17.83
CA GLN A 131 25.37 1.01 19.12
C GLN A 131 26.14 -0.10 19.82
#